data_b3c063d0de246c455e9eed36228934ce
#
_entry.id   b3c063d0de246c455e9eed36228934ce
#
_cell.length_a   1.000
_cell.length_b   1.000
_cell.length_c   1.000
_cell.angle_alpha   90.00
_cell.angle_beta   90.00
_cell.angle_gamma   90.00
#
_symmetry.space_group_name_H-M   'P 1'
#
loop_
_entity.id
_entity.type
_entity.pdbx_description
1 polymer ?
#
loop_
_entity_poly.entity_id
_entity_poly.type
_entity_poly.pdbx_seq_one_letter_code
_entity_poly.pdbx_strand_id
1 'polypeptide(L)'
;DKKMPMLELLPVGSTLTKVSVTEYAGPRLSLLMTASSMTVVAPHEAAGKTLNIYLYGKNSQVTHLFSGDASYFLDRKLVVSRTETTIREENFSARGAGLYLDTETRRGILLGPGKTIIHVKNLNK
;
A
#
# COMPACT_ATOMS: atom_id res chain seq x y z
N ASP A 1 2.72 14.60 -2.90
CA ASP A 1 2.05 14.73 -1.90
C ASP A 1 0.53 14.66 -1.99
N LYS A 2 -0.13 15.34 -2.80
CA LYS A 2 -1.58 15.40 -2.74
C LYS A 2 -2.26 14.72 -3.87
N LYS A 3 -1.78 13.57 -4.27
CA LYS A 3 -2.39 12.91 -5.41
C LYS A 3 -3.68 12.22 -5.08
N MET A 4 -3.81 11.76 -3.85
CA MET A 4 -4.98 11.00 -3.47
C MET A 4 -6.28 11.78 -3.50
N PRO A 5 -6.31 13.07 -3.19
CA PRO A 5 -7.59 13.77 -3.25
C PRO A 5 -8.29 13.64 -4.57
N MET A 6 -7.55 13.40 -5.64
CA MET A 6 -8.17 13.23 -6.93
C MET A 6 -9.11 12.02 -6.96
N LEU A 7 -8.71 10.93 -6.32
CA LEU A 7 -9.57 9.76 -6.29
C LEU A 7 -10.87 10.02 -5.57
N GLU A 8 -10.83 10.83 -4.52
CA GLU A 8 -12.03 11.12 -3.77
C GLU A 8 -13.02 11.97 -4.54
N LEU A 9 -12.54 12.67 -5.56
CA LEU A 9 -13.41 13.52 -6.36
C LEU A 9 -14.05 12.80 -7.52
N LEU A 10 -13.63 11.56 -7.77
CA LEU A 10 -14.14 10.82 -8.92
C LEU A 10 -15.38 10.04 -8.56
N PRO A 11 -16.33 9.94 -9.49
CA PRO A 11 -17.52 9.16 -9.21
C PRO A 11 -17.20 7.67 -9.15
N VAL A 12 -18.04 6.94 -8.44
CA VAL A 12 -17.96 5.50 -8.38
C VAL A 12 -18.04 4.96 -9.81
N GLY A 13 -17.17 4.00 -10.11
CA GLY A 13 -17.08 3.43 -11.44
C GLY A 13 -15.94 3.99 -12.26
N SER A 14 -15.34 5.11 -11.82
CA SER A 14 -14.20 5.67 -12.53
C SER A 14 -12.98 4.76 -12.41
N THR A 15 -12.22 4.67 -13.49
CA THR A 15 -11.00 3.90 -13.52
C THR A 15 -9.84 4.78 -13.96
N LEU A 16 -8.75 4.72 -13.21
CA LEU A 16 -7.51 5.38 -13.56
C LEU A 16 -6.48 4.32 -13.89
N THR A 17 -5.59 4.63 -14.83
CA THR A 17 -4.49 3.74 -15.17
C THR A 17 -3.18 4.38 -14.79
N LYS A 18 -2.19 3.54 -14.47
CA LYS A 18 -0.86 4.01 -14.11
C LYS A 18 -0.91 5.01 -12.96
N VAL A 19 -1.48 4.57 -11.87
CA VAL A 19 -1.69 5.42 -10.71
C VAL A 19 -0.44 5.42 -9.86
N SER A 20 -0.11 6.59 -9.32
CA SER A 20 1.04 6.74 -8.43
C SER A 20 0.65 7.64 -7.28
N VAL A 21 0.96 7.20 -6.06
CA VAL A 21 0.65 7.93 -4.85
C VAL A 21 1.92 8.04 -4.04
N THR A 22 2.23 9.23 -3.57
CA THR A 22 3.41 9.45 -2.75
C THR A 22 3.02 10.07 -1.43
N GLU A 23 3.79 9.74 -0.40
CA GLU A 23 3.69 10.39 0.89
C GLU A 23 5.09 10.75 1.36
N TYR A 24 5.19 11.85 2.08
CA TYR A 24 6.47 12.37 2.51
C TYR A 24 6.49 12.52 4.02
N ALA A 25 7.67 12.30 4.59
CA ALA A 25 7.95 12.62 5.98
C ALA A 25 8.90 13.81 5.94
N GLY A 26 8.34 15.02 6.05
CA GLY A 26 9.13 16.21 5.81
C GLY A 26 9.55 16.25 4.34
N PRO A 27 10.82 16.49 4.05
CA PRO A 27 11.29 16.51 2.66
C PRO A 27 11.59 15.13 2.11
N ARG A 28 11.52 14.09 2.93
CA ARG A 28 11.92 12.75 2.54
C ARG A 28 10.72 11.95 2.07
N LEU A 29 10.85 11.31 0.92
CA LEU A 29 9.82 10.40 0.44
C LEU A 29 9.73 9.22 1.39
N SER A 30 8.56 8.96 1.93
CA SER A 30 8.38 7.87 2.88
C SER A 30 7.57 6.73 2.32
N LEU A 31 6.74 6.99 1.31
CA LEU A 31 5.92 5.94 0.72
C LEU A 31 5.68 6.25 -0.73
N LEU A 32 5.77 5.23 -1.56
CA LEU A 32 5.37 5.29 -2.96
C LEU A 32 4.49 4.08 -3.22
N MET A 33 3.28 4.31 -3.72
CA MET A 33 2.39 3.25 -4.09
C MET A 33 2.03 3.41 -5.55
N THR A 34 2.20 2.35 -6.33
CA THR A 34 1.82 2.37 -7.74
C THR A 34 0.84 1.25 -8.02
N ALA A 35 0.01 1.45 -9.01
CA ALA A 35 -0.93 0.45 -9.47
C ALA A 35 -1.10 0.60 -10.96
N SER A 36 -1.29 -0.54 -11.64
CA SER A 36 -1.55 -0.47 -13.08
C SER A 36 -2.91 0.15 -13.34
N SER A 37 -3.87 -0.06 -12.45
CA SER A 37 -5.17 0.59 -12.55
C SER A 37 -5.80 0.66 -11.17
N MET A 38 -6.67 1.64 -11.00
CA MET A 38 -7.50 1.75 -9.82
C MET A 38 -8.90 2.13 -10.23
N THR A 39 -9.87 1.46 -9.66
CA THR A 39 -11.28 1.72 -9.92
C THR A 39 -11.95 2.15 -8.63
N VAL A 40 -12.67 3.25 -8.66
CA VAL A 40 -13.42 3.70 -7.51
C VAL A 40 -14.67 2.82 -7.42
N VAL A 41 -14.73 2.00 -6.38
CA VAL A 41 -15.83 1.05 -6.22
C VAL A 41 -16.84 1.50 -5.19
N ALA A 42 -16.47 2.46 -4.36
CA ALA A 42 -17.35 3.04 -3.34
C ALA A 42 -16.78 4.41 -3.01
N PRO A 43 -17.52 5.27 -2.29
CA PRO A 43 -17.09 6.66 -2.09
C PRO A 43 -15.69 6.82 -1.52
N HIS A 44 -15.23 5.91 -0.68
CA HIS A 44 -13.89 6.03 -0.11
C HIS A 44 -13.08 4.77 -0.32
N GLU A 45 -13.39 4.02 -1.37
CA GLU A 45 -12.73 2.76 -1.60
C GLU A 45 -12.37 2.63 -3.07
N ALA A 46 -11.11 2.27 -3.32
CA ALA A 46 -10.63 2.03 -4.67
C ALA A 46 -10.04 0.63 -4.74
N ALA A 47 -10.34 -0.07 -5.83
CA ALA A 47 -9.77 -1.39 -6.07
C ALA A 47 -8.60 -1.22 -7.01
N GLY A 48 -7.42 -1.70 -6.58
CA GLY A 48 -6.21 -1.56 -7.36
C GLY A 48 -5.73 -2.88 -7.90
N LYS A 49 -5.09 -2.82 -9.05
CA LYS A 49 -4.47 -3.99 -9.67
C LYS A 49 -2.99 -3.76 -9.81
N THR A 50 -2.22 -4.84 -9.64
CA THR A 50 -0.76 -4.79 -9.74
C THR A 50 -0.23 -3.72 -8.81
N LEU A 51 -0.51 -3.90 -7.52
CA LEU A 51 -0.18 -2.89 -6.53
C LEU A 51 1.23 -3.12 -6.01
N ASN A 52 2.05 -2.09 -6.09
CA ASN A 52 3.39 -2.07 -5.52
C ASN A 52 3.45 -0.96 -4.49
N ILE A 53 3.90 -1.30 -3.29
CA ILE A 53 4.06 -0.32 -2.23
C ILE A 53 5.50 -0.35 -1.79
N TYR A 54 6.13 0.82 -1.80
CA TYR A 54 7.51 0.97 -1.36
C TYR A 54 7.50 1.84 -0.12
N LEU A 55 8.03 1.29 0.97
CA LEU A 55 8.15 2.03 2.22
C LEU A 55 9.63 2.32 2.43
N TYR A 56 9.94 3.59 2.59
CA TYR A 56 11.32 4.04 2.68
C TYR A 56 11.66 4.43 4.11
N GLY A 57 12.62 3.74 4.68
CA GLY A 57 13.08 4.03 6.01
C GLY A 57 14.18 5.06 6.02
N LYS A 58 14.61 5.43 7.22
CA LYS A 58 15.57 6.50 7.37
C LYS A 58 16.93 6.18 6.80
N ASN A 59 17.35 4.94 6.88
CA ASN A 59 18.70 4.56 6.48
C ASN A 59 18.72 3.98 5.08
N SER A 60 17.92 4.55 4.20
CA SER A 60 17.82 4.09 2.83
C SER A 60 17.31 2.66 2.71
N GLN A 61 16.69 2.18 3.76
CA GLN A 61 16.05 0.87 3.71
C GLN A 61 14.75 0.97 2.96
N VAL A 62 14.48 -0.04 2.16
CA VAL A 62 13.25 -0.07 1.37
C VAL A 62 12.55 -1.38 1.62
N THR A 63 11.27 -1.29 1.94
CA THR A 63 10.41 -2.46 2.04
C THR A 63 9.46 -2.41 0.87
N HIS A 64 9.44 -3.47 0.10
CA HIS A 64 8.61 -3.55 -1.10
C HIS A 64 7.52 -4.60 -0.88
N LEU A 65 6.28 -4.17 -1.01
CA LEU A 65 5.14 -5.07 -0.93
C LEU A 65 4.49 -5.12 -2.31
N PHE A 66 4.10 -6.32 -2.71
CA PHE A 66 3.43 -6.50 -3.99
C PHE A 66 2.18 -7.34 -3.80
N SER A 67 1.10 -6.92 -4.43
CA SER A 67 -0.13 -7.67 -4.48
C SER A 67 -0.79 -7.47 -5.84
N GLY A 68 -1.34 -8.55 -6.40
CA GLY A 68 -2.02 -8.45 -7.68
C GLY A 68 -3.33 -7.68 -7.61
N ASP A 69 -4.05 -7.82 -6.51
CA ASP A 69 -5.32 -7.15 -6.30
C ASP A 69 -5.41 -6.69 -4.87
N ALA A 70 -5.81 -5.45 -4.67
CA ALA A 70 -5.98 -4.93 -3.31
C ALA A 70 -6.99 -3.80 -3.32
N SER A 71 -7.56 -3.56 -2.15
CA SER A 71 -8.46 -2.43 -1.94
C SER A 71 -7.74 -1.39 -1.11
N TYR A 72 -7.97 -0.14 -1.46
CA TYR A 72 -7.43 0.98 -0.70
C TYR A 72 -8.60 1.77 -0.16
N PHE A 73 -8.65 1.92 1.17
CA PHE A 73 -9.68 2.69 1.83
C PHE A 73 -9.10 4.07 2.13
N LEU A 74 -9.53 5.05 1.34
CA LEU A 74 -8.90 6.35 1.35
C LEU A 74 -9.02 7.08 2.68
N ASP A 75 -10.20 7.00 3.29
CA ASP A 75 -10.42 7.73 4.53
C ASP A 75 -9.68 7.13 5.71
N ARG A 76 -9.34 5.85 5.65
CA ARG A 76 -8.64 5.17 6.73
C ARG A 76 -7.19 4.87 6.42
N LYS A 77 -6.77 5.18 5.20
CA LYS A 77 -5.40 4.93 4.75
C LYS A 77 -5.01 3.48 4.97
N LEU A 78 -5.91 2.60 4.59
CA LEU A 78 -5.76 1.17 4.83
C LEU A 78 -5.75 0.43 3.51
N VAL A 79 -4.75 -0.43 3.33
CA VAL A 79 -4.66 -1.32 2.18
C VAL A 79 -5.02 -2.72 2.63
N VAL A 80 -5.93 -3.34 1.93
CA VAL A 80 -6.35 -4.71 2.23
C VAL A 80 -6.26 -5.54 0.96
N SER A 81 -5.53 -6.64 1.04
CA SER A 81 -5.42 -7.57 -0.06
C SER A 81 -5.89 -8.93 0.40
N ARG A 82 -6.64 -9.61 -0.46
CA ARG A 82 -7.03 -10.99 -0.21
C ARG A 82 -6.39 -11.92 -1.22
N THR A 83 -5.39 -11.44 -1.91
CA THR A 83 -4.64 -12.24 -2.86
C THR A 83 -3.21 -12.36 -2.38
N GLU A 84 -2.45 -13.24 -3.01
CA GLU A 84 -1.09 -13.46 -2.61
C GLU A 84 -0.32 -12.16 -2.56
N THR A 85 0.39 -11.95 -1.47
CA THR A 85 1.16 -10.74 -1.24
C THR A 85 2.57 -11.15 -0.88
N THR A 86 3.55 -10.47 -1.47
CA THR A 86 4.95 -10.69 -1.14
C THR A 86 5.53 -9.43 -0.51
N ILE A 87 6.46 -9.63 0.41
CA ILE A 87 7.17 -8.56 1.07
C ILE A 87 8.64 -8.84 0.92
N ARG A 88 9.40 -7.81 0.53
CA ARG A 88 10.84 -7.96 0.34
C ARG A 88 11.58 -6.81 0.99
N GLU A 89 12.62 -7.16 1.69
CA GLU A 89 13.61 -6.23 2.18
C GLU A 89 14.97 -6.80 1.80
N GLU A 90 16.01 -6.09 2.14
CA GLU A 90 17.34 -6.47 1.71
C GLU A 90 17.68 -7.91 2.08
N ASN A 91 17.42 -8.27 3.33
CA ASN A 91 17.78 -9.60 3.83
C ASN A 91 16.59 -10.43 4.25
N PHE A 92 15.43 -10.12 3.71
CA PHE A 92 14.22 -10.75 4.21
C PHE A 92 13.16 -10.74 3.13
N SER A 93 12.46 -11.85 3.01
CA SER A 93 11.27 -11.86 2.16
C SER A 93 10.25 -12.79 2.78
N ALA A 94 9.00 -12.51 2.53
CA ALA A 94 7.90 -13.30 3.04
C ALA A 94 6.77 -13.28 2.03
N ARG A 95 5.88 -14.24 2.15
CA ARG A 95 4.75 -14.35 1.25
C ARG A 95 3.55 -14.80 2.06
N GLY A 96 2.39 -14.24 1.75
CA GLY A 96 1.17 -14.61 2.42
C GLY A 96 0.01 -14.59 1.47
N ALA A 97 -1.15 -15.02 1.97
CA ALA A 97 -2.37 -15.09 1.17
C ALA A 97 -3.11 -13.76 1.16
N GLY A 98 -2.64 -12.79 1.88
CA GLY A 98 -3.27 -11.49 1.90
C GLY A 98 -2.51 -10.54 2.80
N LEU A 99 -3.03 -9.33 2.92
CA LEU A 99 -2.33 -8.27 3.63
C LEU A 99 -3.32 -7.28 4.21
N TYR A 100 -3.04 -6.85 5.42
CA TYR A 100 -3.64 -5.65 6.01
C TYR A 100 -2.50 -4.68 6.27
N LEU A 101 -2.57 -3.49 5.70
CA LEU A 101 -1.50 -2.52 5.90
C LEU A 101 -2.10 -1.16 6.21
N ASP A 102 -1.79 -0.64 7.38
CA ASP A 102 -2.12 0.72 7.76
C ASP A 102 -0.97 1.59 7.30
N THR A 103 -1.20 2.38 6.26
CA THR A 103 -0.11 3.17 5.69
C THR A 103 0.28 4.34 6.58
N GLU A 104 -0.59 4.75 7.47
CA GLU A 104 -0.30 5.87 8.36
C GLU A 104 0.64 5.44 9.47
N THR A 105 0.37 4.29 10.10
CA THR A 105 1.20 3.80 11.18
C THR A 105 2.31 2.89 10.70
N ARG A 106 2.28 2.49 9.43
CA ARG A 106 3.25 1.58 8.84
C ARG A 106 3.24 0.21 9.50
N ARG A 107 2.07 -0.23 9.92
CA ARG A 107 1.92 -1.55 10.52
C ARG A 107 1.13 -2.43 9.61
N GLY A 108 1.55 -3.68 9.50
CA GLY A 108 0.86 -4.59 8.63
C GLY A 108 0.78 -5.98 9.21
N ILE A 109 -0.17 -6.73 8.70
CA ILE A 109 -0.35 -8.13 9.02
C ILE A 109 -0.38 -8.89 7.71
N LEU A 110 0.54 -9.83 7.58
CA LEU A 110 0.55 -10.72 6.42
C LEU A 110 -0.28 -11.93 6.77
N LEU A 111 -1.30 -12.18 5.94
CA LEU A 111 -2.24 -13.26 6.20
C LEU A 111 -1.75 -14.54 5.53
N GLY A 112 -2.04 -15.68 6.14
CA GLY A 112 -1.62 -16.93 5.54
C GLY A 112 -2.09 -18.10 6.37
N PRO A 113 -1.56 -19.29 6.10
CA PRO A 113 -1.91 -20.42 6.93
C PRO A 113 -1.64 -20.14 8.40
N GLY A 114 -0.58 -19.42 8.69
CA GLY A 114 -0.39 -18.84 10.01
C GLY A 114 -0.29 -17.36 9.83
N LYS A 115 -0.74 -16.59 10.79
CA LYS A 115 -0.60 -15.16 10.69
C LYS A 115 0.80 -14.73 10.99
N THR A 116 1.32 -13.83 10.19
CA THR A 116 2.62 -13.21 10.44
C THR A 116 2.39 -11.73 10.61
N ILE A 117 2.72 -11.22 11.78
CA ILE A 117 2.61 -9.80 12.05
C ILE A 117 3.91 -9.15 11.68
N ILE A 118 3.81 -8.11 10.88
CA ILE A 118 4.98 -7.41 10.37
C ILE A 118 5.03 -6.04 10.98
N HIS A 119 6.15 -5.73 11.58
CA HIS A 119 6.38 -4.42 12.15
C HIS A 119 7.45 -3.73 11.33
N VAL A 120 7.05 -2.70 10.60
CA VAL A 120 7.98 -1.98 9.76
C VAL A 120 8.49 -0.78 10.55
N LYS A 121 9.12 -1.09 11.66
CA LYS A 121 9.48 -0.06 12.63
C LYS A 121 10.48 0.94 12.13
N ASN A 122 11.40 0.49 11.33
CA ASN A 122 12.47 1.38 10.88
C ASN A 122 11.94 2.52 10.04
N LEU A 123 10.71 2.39 9.59
CA LEU A 123 10.12 3.41 8.73
C LEU A 123 9.55 4.57 9.50
N ASN A 124 9.38 4.40 10.80
CA ASN A 124 8.71 5.41 11.62
C ASN A 124 9.67 6.29 12.41
N LYS A 125 10.94 6.12 12.24
CA LYS A 125 11.89 6.88 13.05
C LYS A 125 12.24 8.20 12.46
#